data_5069321e03d3403587b6cb7203f615c2
#
_entry.id   5069321e03d3403587b6cb7203f615c2
#
_cell.length_a   1.000
_cell.length_b   1.000
_cell.length_c   1.000
_cell.angle_alpha   90.00
_cell.angle_beta   90.00
_cell.angle_gamma   90.00
#
_symmetry.space_group_name_H-M   'P 1'
#
loop_
_entity.id
_entity.type
_entity.pdbx_description
1 polymer ?
#
loop_
_entity_poly.entity_id
_entity_poly.type
_entity_poly.pdbx_seq_one_letter_code
_entity_poly.pdbx_strand_id
1 'polypeptide(L)'
;MDCKIITRLFFLIFCFIPTHSIAIEFTGKFLQGHFIIGQTDPTAKIIIDKKQVKVSEDGFFVFGLDRDRKFDLTITKIINGKKDKIIKKVLKRKYNIQRIDGLEESKVTPPESVYKRIKEENNKIGEARAINSDLPFFKNQFIMPVEGIISG
;
A
#
# COMPACT_ATOMS: atom_id res chain seq x y z
N MET A 1 27.19 52.41 11.38
CA MET A 1 26.44 51.13 11.52
C MET A 1 27.43 50.04 11.15
N ASP A 2 27.96 49.37 12.17
CA ASP A 2 29.19 48.58 12.02
C ASP A 2 28.98 47.29 11.18
N CYS A 3 29.83 47.14 10.17
CA CYS A 3 29.86 45.99 9.25
C CYS A 3 29.85 44.63 9.99
N LYS A 4 30.39 44.58 11.20
CA LYS A 4 30.40 43.38 12.08
C LYS A 4 29.02 42.96 12.59
N ILE A 5 28.08 43.91 12.72
CA ILE A 5 26.70 43.64 13.18
C ILE A 5 25.90 43.05 12.03
N ILE A 6 26.07 43.53 10.80
CA ILE A 6 25.40 42.99 9.60
C ILE A 6 25.87 41.57 9.30
N THR A 7 27.16 41.30 9.44
CA THR A 7 27.71 39.93 9.23
C THR A 7 27.20 38.95 10.28
N ARG A 8 27.05 39.34 11.54
CA ARG A 8 26.49 38.52 12.60
C ARG A 8 25.00 38.27 12.41
N LEU A 9 24.23 39.24 11.92
CA LEU A 9 22.82 39.11 11.62
C LEU A 9 22.59 38.18 10.43
N PHE A 10 23.45 38.24 9.41
CA PHE A 10 23.39 37.34 8.24
C PHE A 10 23.73 35.90 8.60
N PHE A 11 24.64 35.64 9.54
CA PHE A 11 25.01 34.32 10.01
C PHE A 11 23.90 33.69 10.85
N LEU A 12 23.13 34.49 11.61
CA LEU A 12 21.98 34.01 12.39
C LEU A 12 20.77 33.60 11.52
N ILE A 13 20.59 34.26 10.37
CA ILE A 13 19.49 33.91 9.43
C ILE A 13 19.80 32.64 8.67
N PHE A 14 21.07 32.29 8.43
CA PHE A 14 21.44 31.07 7.70
C PHE A 14 21.25 29.78 8.52
N CYS A 15 21.13 29.83 9.85
CA CYS A 15 20.92 28.69 10.70
C CYS A 15 19.47 28.18 10.76
N PHE A 16 18.50 28.84 10.13
CA PHE A 16 17.09 28.48 10.13
C PHE A 16 16.61 28.00 8.76
N ILE A 17 17.36 27.09 8.12
CA ILE A 17 16.79 26.34 7.00
C ILE A 17 16.02 25.17 7.63
N PRO A 18 14.67 25.18 7.63
CA PRO A 18 13.91 24.06 8.13
C PRO A 18 14.21 22.86 7.22
N THR A 19 14.90 21.87 7.73
CA THR A 19 14.99 20.57 7.07
C THR A 19 13.59 19.95 7.07
N HIS A 20 12.84 20.12 6.00
CA HIS A 20 11.56 19.48 5.83
C HIS A 20 11.79 17.96 5.77
N SER A 21 11.69 17.30 6.90
CA SER A 21 11.51 15.86 6.92
C SER A 21 10.07 15.61 6.46
N ILE A 22 9.89 15.22 5.20
CA ILE A 22 8.57 14.85 4.69
C ILE A 22 8.12 13.62 5.48
N ALA A 23 7.15 13.82 6.37
CA ALA A 23 6.49 12.75 7.08
C ALA A 23 5.75 11.86 6.09
N ILE A 24 5.53 10.58 6.43
CA ILE A 24 4.67 9.72 5.62
C ILE A 24 3.22 10.10 5.91
N GLU A 25 2.47 10.46 4.87
CA GLU A 25 1.04 10.64 4.92
C GLU A 25 0.35 9.34 4.53
N PHE A 26 -0.74 8.99 5.24
CA PHE A 26 -1.48 7.76 4.98
C PHE A 26 -2.95 8.06 4.70
N THR A 27 -3.46 7.47 3.63
CA THR A 27 -4.88 7.47 3.28
C THR A 27 -5.42 6.05 3.38
N GLY A 28 -6.53 5.87 4.11
CA GLY A 28 -7.16 4.58 4.38
C GLY A 28 -7.27 4.30 5.86
N LYS A 29 -7.88 3.14 6.19
CA LYS A 29 -8.10 2.70 7.58
C LYS A 29 -7.16 1.55 7.91
N PHE A 30 -6.39 1.66 8.99
CA PHE A 30 -5.57 0.56 9.51
C PHE A 30 -6.44 -0.53 10.14
N LEU A 31 -7.19 -1.23 9.30
CA LEU A 31 -8.17 -2.25 9.63
C LEU A 31 -7.89 -3.51 8.80
N GLN A 32 -8.07 -4.68 9.38
CA GLN A 32 -7.89 -5.98 8.68
C GLN A 32 -8.61 -6.00 7.32
N GLY A 33 -7.96 -6.51 6.27
CA GLY A 33 -8.51 -6.63 4.92
C GLY A 33 -8.60 -5.33 4.14
N HIS A 34 -8.09 -4.20 4.67
CA HIS A 34 -8.03 -2.93 3.95
C HIS A 34 -6.69 -2.74 3.25
N PHE A 35 -6.65 -1.86 2.27
CA PHE A 35 -5.41 -1.35 1.71
C PHE A 35 -5.17 0.09 2.18
N ILE A 36 -3.91 0.48 2.20
CA ILE A 36 -3.46 1.81 2.62
C ILE A 36 -2.64 2.39 1.48
N ILE A 37 -2.92 3.63 1.14
CA ILE A 37 -2.06 4.43 0.27
C ILE A 37 -1.18 5.30 1.17
N GLY A 38 0.11 5.30 0.91
CA GLY A 38 1.07 6.19 1.56
C GLY A 38 1.64 7.18 0.57
N GLN A 39 2.03 8.36 1.05
CA GLN A 39 2.80 9.34 0.30
C GLN A 39 4.00 9.77 1.11
N THR A 40 5.15 9.86 0.46
CA THR A 40 6.43 10.23 1.06
C THR A 40 7.34 10.86 0.00
N ASP A 41 8.57 11.17 0.38
CA ASP A 41 9.60 11.58 -0.57
C ASP A 41 9.82 10.49 -1.63
N PRO A 42 9.86 10.82 -2.94
CA PRO A 42 10.07 9.86 -4.03
C PRO A 42 11.38 9.06 -3.91
N THR A 43 12.39 9.63 -3.28
CA THR A 43 13.70 8.98 -3.07
C THR A 43 13.70 8.02 -1.88
N ALA A 44 12.61 7.97 -1.11
CA ALA A 44 12.50 7.13 0.06
C ALA A 44 12.37 5.65 -0.32
N LYS A 45 13.09 4.80 0.39
CA LYS A 45 12.86 3.36 0.38
C LYS A 45 11.89 3.02 1.52
N ILE A 46 10.78 2.40 1.17
CA ILE A 46 9.74 2.00 2.13
C ILE A 46 9.76 0.47 2.30
N ILE A 47 9.76 0.04 3.56
CA ILE A 47 9.69 -1.37 3.93
C ILE A 47 8.49 -1.54 4.86
N ILE A 48 7.54 -2.38 4.45
CA ILE A 48 6.37 -2.76 5.22
C ILE A 48 6.63 -4.14 5.83
N ASP A 49 6.69 -4.20 7.16
CA ASP A 49 7.18 -5.36 7.92
C ASP A 49 8.59 -5.79 7.45
N LYS A 50 8.68 -6.75 6.54
CA LYS A 50 9.95 -7.24 5.98
C LYS A 50 10.03 -7.08 4.46
N LYS A 51 8.96 -6.58 3.82
CA LYS A 51 8.87 -6.47 2.37
C LYS A 51 9.06 -5.03 1.92
N GLN A 52 9.97 -4.83 0.98
CA GLN A 52 10.10 -3.55 0.31
C GLN A 52 8.91 -3.35 -0.62
N VAL A 53 8.31 -2.16 -0.57
CA VAL A 53 7.27 -1.73 -1.50
C VAL A 53 7.81 -0.70 -2.48
N LYS A 54 7.24 -0.71 -3.68
CA LYS A 54 7.60 0.25 -4.72
C LYS A 54 7.02 1.62 -4.38
N VAL A 55 7.83 2.66 -4.52
CA VAL A 55 7.43 4.06 -4.42
C VAL A 55 7.41 4.63 -5.83
N SER A 56 6.34 5.33 -6.20
CA SER A 56 6.22 5.99 -7.50
C SER A 56 7.09 7.26 -7.57
N GLU A 57 7.27 7.79 -8.78
CA GLU A 57 7.99 9.05 -9.00
C GLU A 57 7.37 10.24 -8.24
N ASP A 58 6.06 10.20 -7.96
CA ASP A 58 5.34 11.19 -7.15
C ASP A 58 5.39 10.88 -5.63
N GLY A 59 6.12 9.84 -5.21
CA GLY A 59 6.24 9.45 -3.81
C GLY A 59 5.09 8.60 -3.27
N PHE A 60 4.18 8.09 -4.11
CA PHE A 60 3.09 7.24 -3.65
C PHE A 60 3.48 5.77 -3.60
N PHE A 61 2.93 5.07 -2.61
CA PHE A 61 3.04 3.62 -2.48
C PHE A 61 1.74 3.06 -1.90
N VAL A 62 1.50 1.76 -2.10
CA VAL A 62 0.30 1.08 -1.61
C VAL A 62 0.68 -0.27 -1.01
N PHE A 63 -0.04 -0.67 0.02
CA PHE A 63 0.07 -1.99 0.61
C PHE A 63 -1.26 -2.46 1.20
N GLY A 64 -1.46 -3.76 1.21
CA GLY A 64 -2.64 -4.40 1.81
C GLY A 64 -2.37 -4.87 3.23
N LEU A 65 -3.42 -4.89 4.04
CA LEU A 65 -3.42 -5.48 5.37
C LEU A 65 -4.12 -6.84 5.31
N ASP A 66 -3.44 -7.88 5.79
CA ASP A 66 -4.00 -9.23 5.79
C ASP A 66 -5.34 -9.29 6.51
N ARG A 67 -6.25 -10.14 5.99
CA ARG A 67 -7.57 -10.37 6.55
C ARG A 67 -7.53 -10.79 8.02
N ASP A 68 -6.58 -11.65 8.37
CA ASP A 68 -6.46 -12.26 9.70
C ASP A 68 -5.22 -11.77 10.46
N ARG A 69 -4.73 -10.56 10.11
CA ARG A 69 -3.56 -9.95 10.74
C ARG A 69 -3.73 -9.84 12.26
N LYS A 70 -2.76 -10.36 13.01
CA LYS A 70 -2.77 -10.38 14.48
C LYS A 70 -1.80 -9.38 15.12
N PHE A 71 -0.85 -8.84 14.36
CA PHE A 71 0.24 -8.03 14.85
C PHE A 71 0.17 -6.59 14.31
N ASP A 72 0.76 -5.67 15.07
CA ASP A 72 0.93 -4.30 14.63
C ASP A 72 1.80 -4.22 13.36
N LEU A 73 1.56 -3.18 12.57
CA LEU A 73 2.26 -2.94 11.33
C LEU A 73 3.55 -2.17 11.62
N THR A 74 4.67 -2.66 11.11
CA THR A 74 5.93 -1.94 11.12
C THR A 74 6.21 -1.34 9.75
N ILE A 75 6.39 -0.02 9.71
CA ILE A 75 6.73 0.73 8.50
C ILE A 75 8.11 1.32 8.73
N THR A 76 9.06 1.02 7.84
CA THR A 76 10.40 1.59 7.89
C THR A 76 10.62 2.44 6.65
N LYS A 77 10.91 3.72 6.86
CA LYS A 77 11.33 4.68 5.84
C LYS A 77 12.85 4.84 5.90
N ILE A 78 13.51 4.81 4.76
CA ILE A 78 14.94 5.03 4.63
C ILE A 78 15.17 6.12 3.60
N ILE A 79 15.78 7.22 4.03
CA ILE A 79 16.21 8.34 3.18
C ILE A 79 17.65 8.71 3.55
N ASN A 80 18.53 8.84 2.58
CA ASN A 80 19.93 9.22 2.79
C ASN A 80 20.62 8.37 3.88
N GLY A 81 20.29 7.07 3.93
CA GLY A 81 20.84 6.14 4.94
C GLY A 81 20.18 6.23 6.32
N LYS A 82 19.40 7.28 6.60
CA LYS A 82 18.67 7.42 7.86
C LYS A 82 17.42 6.55 7.84
N LYS A 83 17.22 5.78 8.92
CA LYS A 83 16.07 4.88 9.11
C LYS A 83 15.12 5.45 10.15
N ASP A 84 13.87 5.68 9.72
CA ASP A 84 12.77 6.04 10.61
C ASP A 84 11.77 4.88 10.67
N LYS A 85 11.41 4.44 11.88
CA LYS A 85 10.49 3.32 12.11
C LYS A 85 9.20 3.83 12.71
N ILE A 86 8.08 3.46 12.09
CA ILE A 86 6.71 3.80 12.54
C ILE A 86 5.99 2.49 12.83
N ILE A 87 5.33 2.40 13.98
CA ILE A 87 4.47 1.27 14.34
C ILE A 87 3.02 1.76 14.30
N LYS A 88 2.16 1.06 13.56
CA LYS A 88 0.72 1.34 13.46
C LYS A 88 -0.07 0.14 13.96
N LYS A 89 -0.97 0.40 14.90
CA LYS A 89 -1.94 -0.59 15.36
C LYS A 89 -2.93 -0.90 14.24
N VAL A 90 -3.15 -2.19 13.96
CA VAL A 90 -4.15 -2.65 12.99
C VAL A 90 -5.37 -3.14 13.76
N LEU A 91 -6.52 -2.53 13.48
CA LEU A 91 -7.78 -2.86 14.12
C LEU A 91 -8.35 -4.16 13.55
N LYS A 92 -9.02 -4.92 14.41
CA LYS A 92 -9.72 -6.14 14.01
C LYS A 92 -11.04 -5.79 13.32
N ARG A 93 -11.31 -6.43 12.17
CA ARG A 93 -12.55 -6.30 11.44
C ARG A 93 -13.52 -7.42 11.82
N LYS A 94 -14.79 -7.08 11.98
CA LYS A 94 -15.88 -8.05 12.07
C LYS A 94 -16.35 -8.38 10.65
N TYR A 95 -16.18 -9.64 10.26
CA TYR A 95 -16.63 -10.14 8.95
C TYR A 95 -18.03 -10.71 9.07
N ASN A 96 -18.87 -10.46 8.06
CA ASN A 96 -20.13 -11.16 7.89
C ASN A 96 -19.85 -12.45 7.14
N ILE A 97 -19.83 -13.58 7.88
CA ILE A 97 -19.52 -14.88 7.32
C ILE A 97 -20.82 -15.52 6.88
N GLN A 98 -20.97 -15.76 5.58
CA GLN A 98 -22.05 -16.55 5.02
C GLN A 98 -21.60 -18.01 4.93
N ARG A 99 -22.46 -18.93 5.36
CA ARG A 99 -22.25 -20.36 5.22
C ARG A 99 -23.25 -20.89 4.19
N ILE A 100 -22.75 -21.57 3.18
CA ILE A 100 -23.55 -22.18 2.12
C ILE A 100 -23.32 -23.66 2.21
N ASP A 101 -24.38 -24.42 2.54
CA ASP A 101 -24.38 -25.85 2.62
C ASP A 101 -25.17 -26.42 1.42
N GLY A 102 -24.92 -27.69 1.06
CA GLY A 102 -25.69 -28.41 0.03
C GLY A 102 -25.35 -28.05 -1.41
N LEU A 103 -24.12 -27.57 -1.66
CA LEU A 103 -23.65 -27.39 -3.03
C LEU A 103 -23.51 -28.75 -3.75
N GLU A 104 -23.93 -28.80 -5.01
CA GLU A 104 -23.66 -29.93 -5.89
C GLU A 104 -22.15 -30.15 -6.03
N GLU A 105 -21.73 -31.45 -5.98
CA GLU A 105 -20.30 -31.79 -6.06
C GLU A 105 -19.62 -31.28 -7.32
N SER A 106 -20.31 -31.20 -8.46
CA SER A 106 -19.83 -30.64 -9.71
C SER A 106 -19.45 -29.16 -9.65
N LYS A 107 -20.01 -28.41 -8.68
CA LYS A 107 -19.69 -27.00 -8.44
C LYS A 107 -18.50 -26.83 -7.51
N VAL A 108 -18.15 -27.84 -6.73
CA VAL A 108 -17.00 -27.86 -5.83
C VAL A 108 -15.81 -28.52 -6.51
N THR A 109 -16.04 -29.64 -7.21
CA THR A 109 -15.02 -30.38 -7.96
C THR A 109 -15.39 -30.32 -9.45
N PRO A 110 -14.75 -29.47 -10.26
CA PRO A 110 -15.08 -29.36 -11.69
C PRO A 110 -14.89 -30.71 -12.41
N PRO A 111 -15.77 -31.08 -13.34
CA PRO A 111 -15.59 -32.27 -14.16
C PRO A 111 -14.37 -32.13 -15.08
N GLU A 112 -13.74 -33.25 -15.42
CA GLU A 112 -12.50 -33.26 -16.21
C GLU A 112 -12.64 -32.54 -17.56
N SER A 113 -13.83 -32.58 -18.14
CA SER A 113 -14.13 -31.90 -19.42
C SER A 113 -13.86 -30.39 -19.42
N VAL A 114 -13.85 -29.71 -18.26
CA VAL A 114 -13.62 -28.28 -18.17
C VAL A 114 -12.19 -27.90 -17.73
N TYR A 115 -11.35 -28.88 -17.38
CA TYR A 115 -9.97 -28.60 -16.91
C TYR A 115 -9.12 -27.87 -17.95
N LYS A 116 -9.28 -28.20 -19.23
CA LYS A 116 -8.55 -27.51 -20.31
C LYS A 116 -8.86 -26.02 -20.29
N ARG A 117 -10.17 -25.66 -20.21
CA ARG A 117 -10.62 -24.26 -20.15
C ARG A 117 -10.09 -23.56 -18.90
N ILE A 118 -10.20 -24.20 -17.72
CA ILE A 118 -9.70 -23.65 -16.46
C ILE A 118 -8.19 -23.35 -16.56
N LYS A 119 -7.42 -24.25 -17.15
CA LYS A 119 -5.98 -24.07 -17.32
C LYS A 119 -5.67 -22.88 -18.25
N GLU A 120 -6.39 -22.76 -19.36
CA GLU A 120 -6.24 -21.64 -20.30
C GLU A 120 -6.60 -20.31 -19.65
N GLU A 121 -7.70 -20.24 -18.90
CA GLU A 121 -8.14 -19.06 -18.14
C GLU A 121 -7.12 -18.69 -17.07
N ASN A 122 -6.60 -19.65 -16.31
CA ASN A 122 -5.58 -19.41 -15.29
C ASN A 122 -4.26 -18.90 -15.88
N ASN A 123 -3.86 -19.39 -17.07
CA ASN A 123 -2.68 -18.87 -17.77
C ASN A 123 -2.87 -17.40 -18.14
N LYS A 124 -4.01 -17.02 -18.73
CA LYS A 124 -4.32 -15.62 -19.07
C LYS A 124 -4.33 -14.71 -17.83
N ILE A 125 -4.89 -15.20 -16.73
CA ILE A 125 -4.84 -14.47 -15.45
C ILE A 125 -3.40 -14.33 -14.95
N GLY A 126 -2.59 -15.38 -15.07
CA GLY A 126 -1.18 -15.36 -14.72
C GLY A 126 -0.38 -14.32 -15.53
N GLU A 127 -0.59 -14.30 -16.85
CA GLU A 127 0.03 -13.32 -17.77
C GLU A 127 -0.38 -11.89 -17.40
N ALA A 128 -1.67 -11.64 -17.18
CA ALA A 128 -2.16 -10.31 -16.78
C ALA A 128 -1.57 -9.85 -15.44
N ARG A 129 -1.43 -10.77 -14.47
CA ARG A 129 -0.84 -10.47 -13.14
C ARG A 129 0.67 -10.29 -13.17
N ALA A 130 1.35 -10.79 -14.20
CA ALA A 130 2.79 -10.62 -14.38
C ALA A 130 3.16 -9.21 -14.87
N ILE A 131 2.20 -8.46 -15.40
CA ILE A 131 2.41 -7.08 -15.83
C ILE A 131 2.74 -6.21 -14.63
N ASN A 132 3.97 -5.67 -14.58
CA ASN A 132 4.40 -4.73 -13.57
C ASN A 132 4.38 -3.31 -14.17
N SER A 133 3.36 -2.54 -13.82
CA SER A 133 3.23 -1.14 -14.27
C SER A 133 3.92 -0.19 -13.30
N ASP A 134 4.57 0.84 -13.83
CA ASP A 134 5.12 1.95 -13.06
C ASP A 134 4.07 3.03 -12.75
N LEU A 135 2.92 2.95 -13.40
CA LEU A 135 1.84 3.90 -13.22
C LEU A 135 1.08 3.65 -11.92
N PRO A 136 0.88 4.68 -11.08
CA PRO A 136 0.21 4.56 -9.78
C PRO A 136 -1.32 4.59 -9.93
N PHE A 137 -1.90 3.65 -10.67
CA PHE A 137 -3.36 3.56 -10.91
C PHE A 137 -4.18 3.52 -9.61
N PHE A 138 -3.61 3.03 -8.52
CA PHE A 138 -4.26 2.98 -7.21
C PHE A 138 -4.56 4.36 -6.60
N LYS A 139 -4.02 5.45 -7.15
CA LYS A 139 -4.34 6.83 -6.73
C LYS A 139 -5.76 7.24 -7.16
N ASN A 140 -6.23 6.66 -8.25
CA ASN A 140 -7.55 6.97 -8.79
C ASN A 140 -8.62 6.16 -8.06
N GLN A 141 -9.87 6.65 -8.10
CA GLN A 141 -10.99 5.87 -7.58
C GLN A 141 -11.23 4.65 -8.46
N PHE A 142 -11.52 3.51 -7.81
CA PHE A 142 -11.96 2.33 -8.52
C PHE A 142 -13.41 2.52 -8.98
N ILE A 143 -13.67 2.12 -10.21
CA ILE A 143 -15.03 2.09 -10.76
C ILE A 143 -15.66 0.72 -10.48
N MET A 144 -16.98 0.68 -10.29
CA MET A 144 -17.71 -0.56 -10.22
C MET A 144 -17.71 -1.21 -11.62
N PRO A 145 -17.15 -2.43 -11.79
CA PRO A 145 -17.00 -3.05 -13.11
C PRO A 145 -18.34 -3.49 -13.71
N VAL A 146 -19.33 -3.76 -12.87
CA VAL A 146 -20.67 -4.20 -13.26
C VAL A 146 -21.67 -3.86 -12.15
N GLU A 147 -22.90 -3.54 -12.54
CA GLU A 147 -23.99 -3.40 -11.58
C GLU A 147 -24.47 -4.77 -11.13
N GLY A 148 -24.75 -4.93 -9.85
CA GLY A 148 -25.21 -6.18 -9.29
C GLY A 148 -25.16 -6.22 -7.76
N ILE A 149 -25.58 -7.35 -7.20
CA ILE A 149 -25.52 -7.60 -5.76
C ILE A 149 -24.08 -7.84 -5.36
N ILE A 150 -23.58 -7.06 -4.40
CA ILE A 150 -22.25 -7.30 -3.81
C ILE A 150 -22.38 -8.48 -2.86
N SER A 151 -21.86 -9.64 -3.28
CA SER A 151 -21.82 -10.84 -2.49
C SER A 151 -20.43 -11.03 -1.86
N GLY A 152 -20.37 -11.25 -0.56
CA GLY A 152 -19.19 -11.71 0.16
C GLY A 152 -18.25 -10.67 0.64
#